data_861672ae23a687118fc92448db4d0aa5
#
_entry.id   861672ae23a687118fc92448db4d0aa5
#
_cell.length_a   1.000
_cell.length_b   1.000
_cell.length_c   1.000
_cell.angle_alpha   90.00
_cell.angle_beta   90.00
_cell.angle_gamma   90.00
#
_symmetry.space_group_name_H-M   'P 1'
#
loop_
_entity.id
_entity.type
_entity.pdbx_description
1 polymer ?
#
loop_
_entity_poly.entity_id
_entity_poly.type
_entity_poly.pdbx_seq_one_letter_code
_entity_poly.pdbx_strand_id
1 'polypeptide(L)'
;MSIDLNLLTADEKEFMIEYASNSEWLKLLQEEEIREKIPTNLVDLYPLARKKNRHFILHVGETNTGKTYNALKRFYKSERGVYLAPLRLLALEVQESAEENNVPCTYLTGEAECIREGATHISSTIEKLDIRQEYDVAVIDEGQLINDCFRGGAWTRAVLGVLADEVHICCSPDAETLIVKLINSCGDTFE
;
A
#
# COMPACT_ATOMS: atom_id res chain seq x y z
N MET A 1 -1.70 -39.56 -2.44
CA MET A 1 -0.29 -39.88 -2.20
C MET A 1 0.46 -38.62 -2.63
N SER A 2 0.90 -37.81 -1.69
CA SER A 2 1.69 -36.63 -1.99
C SER A 2 3.12 -37.03 -2.28
N ILE A 3 3.61 -36.71 -3.46
CA ILE A 3 5.02 -36.87 -3.82
C ILE A 3 5.77 -35.68 -3.22
N ASP A 4 6.79 -35.96 -2.42
CA ASP A 4 7.66 -34.90 -1.88
C ASP A 4 8.67 -34.53 -2.99
N LEU A 5 8.42 -33.35 -3.59
CA LEU A 5 9.22 -32.81 -4.70
C LEU A 5 10.68 -32.53 -4.32
N ASN A 6 10.98 -32.42 -3.03
CA ASN A 6 12.35 -32.21 -2.53
C ASN A 6 13.21 -33.50 -2.64
N LEU A 7 12.59 -34.66 -2.80
CA LEU A 7 13.25 -35.93 -2.96
C LEU A 7 13.60 -36.27 -4.41
N LEU A 8 13.15 -35.48 -5.38
CA LEU A 8 13.41 -35.68 -6.80
C LEU A 8 14.76 -35.11 -7.22
N THR A 9 15.52 -35.86 -8.01
CA THR A 9 16.73 -35.39 -8.66
C THR A 9 16.43 -34.32 -9.73
N ALA A 10 17.44 -33.57 -10.17
CA ALA A 10 17.28 -32.58 -11.22
C ALA A 10 16.73 -33.20 -12.53
N ASP A 11 17.21 -34.39 -12.90
CA ASP A 11 16.81 -35.12 -14.11
C ASP A 11 15.35 -35.58 -14.01
N GLU A 12 14.89 -36.02 -12.84
CA GLU A 12 13.50 -36.42 -12.61
C GLU A 12 12.55 -35.21 -12.66
N LYS A 13 12.98 -34.05 -12.16
CA LYS A 13 12.22 -32.78 -12.30
C LYS A 13 12.13 -32.35 -13.76
N GLU A 14 13.22 -32.44 -14.52
CA GLU A 14 13.26 -32.08 -15.94
C GLU A 14 12.38 -33.03 -16.78
N PHE A 15 12.42 -34.33 -16.51
CA PHE A 15 11.54 -35.32 -17.13
C PHE A 15 10.05 -35.04 -16.81
N MET A 16 9.72 -34.65 -15.59
CA MET A 16 8.36 -34.30 -15.20
C MET A 16 7.88 -33.03 -15.89
N ILE A 17 8.76 -32.05 -16.12
CA ILE A 17 8.45 -30.81 -16.86
C ILE A 17 8.17 -31.11 -18.33
N GLU A 18 8.95 -31.96 -18.97
CA GLU A 18 8.81 -32.35 -20.38
C GLU A 18 7.49 -33.10 -20.63
N TYR A 19 7.09 -33.99 -19.70
CA TYR A 19 5.84 -34.76 -19.80
C TYR A 19 4.59 -33.97 -19.35
N ALA A 20 4.77 -32.88 -18.59
CA ALA A 20 3.70 -32.14 -17.94
C ALA A 20 3.28 -30.89 -18.67
N SER A 21 3.49 -30.79 -19.98
CA SER A 21 3.29 -29.54 -20.78
C SER A 21 1.89 -28.89 -20.68
N ASN A 22 0.99 -29.44 -19.88
CA ASN A 22 -0.34 -28.82 -19.60
C ASN A 22 -0.94 -29.29 -18.27
N SER A 23 -0.15 -29.58 -17.24
CA SER A 23 -0.66 -30.27 -16.06
C SER A 23 -0.54 -29.50 -14.75
N GLU A 24 -1.33 -29.92 -13.77
CA GLU A 24 -1.31 -29.51 -12.36
C GLU A 24 0.10 -29.43 -11.74
N TRP A 25 1.05 -30.21 -12.22
CA TRP A 25 2.42 -30.29 -11.74
C TRP A 25 3.24 -29.02 -12.01
N LEU A 26 3.10 -28.39 -13.20
CA LEU A 26 3.75 -27.12 -13.48
C LEU A 26 3.24 -26.03 -12.55
N LYS A 27 1.95 -26.04 -12.24
CA LYS A 27 1.36 -25.12 -11.27
C LYS A 27 1.92 -25.37 -9.87
N LEU A 28 2.01 -26.62 -9.43
CA LEU A 28 2.56 -26.97 -8.13
C LEU A 28 4.05 -26.60 -8.00
N LEU A 29 4.86 -26.85 -9.02
CA LEU A 29 6.27 -26.44 -9.05
C LEU A 29 6.43 -24.91 -9.01
N GLN A 30 5.61 -24.19 -9.77
CA GLN A 30 5.58 -22.73 -9.74
C GLN A 30 5.10 -22.19 -8.40
N GLU A 31 4.09 -22.82 -7.78
CA GLU A 31 3.60 -22.47 -6.46
C GLU A 31 4.65 -22.71 -5.37
N GLU A 32 5.43 -23.78 -5.46
CA GLU A 32 6.50 -24.08 -4.51
C GLU A 32 7.68 -23.11 -4.67
N GLU A 33 8.10 -22.82 -5.90
CA GLU A 33 9.14 -21.83 -6.18
C GLU A 33 8.72 -20.42 -5.74
N ILE A 34 7.44 -20.07 -5.88
CA ILE A 34 6.88 -18.82 -5.38
C ILE A 34 6.87 -18.81 -3.85
N ARG A 35 6.46 -19.93 -3.21
CA ARG A 35 6.43 -20.05 -1.74
C ARG A 35 7.80 -19.84 -1.10
N GLU A 36 8.85 -20.39 -1.68
CA GLU A 36 10.22 -20.21 -1.20
C GLU A 36 10.71 -18.75 -1.31
N LYS A 37 10.15 -17.99 -2.27
CA LYS A 37 10.49 -16.60 -2.52
C LYS A 37 9.64 -15.60 -1.72
N ILE A 38 8.51 -16.05 -1.15
CA ILE A 38 7.66 -15.19 -0.31
C ILE A 38 8.30 -15.08 1.08
N PRO A 39 8.65 -13.87 1.52
CA PRO A 39 9.12 -13.67 2.88
C PRO A 39 8.10 -14.15 3.91
N THR A 40 8.57 -14.79 4.96
CA THR A 40 7.71 -15.24 6.08
C THR A 40 7.12 -14.08 6.86
N ASN A 41 7.73 -12.90 6.77
CA ASN A 41 7.22 -11.66 7.36
C ASN A 41 6.78 -10.70 6.24
N LEU A 42 5.51 -10.27 6.27
CA LEU A 42 4.93 -9.32 5.30
C LEU A 42 5.72 -8.00 5.18
N VAL A 43 6.38 -7.59 6.26
CA VAL A 43 7.19 -6.35 6.30
C VAL A 43 8.35 -6.41 5.32
N ASP A 44 8.93 -7.59 5.12
CA ASP A 44 10.10 -7.81 4.24
C ASP A 44 9.75 -7.72 2.75
N LEU A 45 8.45 -7.72 2.40
CA LEU A 45 7.99 -7.44 1.04
C LEU A 45 8.24 -5.98 0.61
N TYR A 46 8.55 -5.09 1.56
CA TYR A 46 8.70 -3.64 1.33
C TYR A 46 10.10 -3.13 1.71
N PRO A 47 11.19 -3.65 1.10
CA PRO A 47 12.55 -3.36 1.52
C PRO A 47 12.95 -1.89 1.36
N LEU A 48 12.32 -1.16 0.43
CA LEU A 48 12.57 0.29 0.27
C LEU A 48 12.02 1.07 1.47
N ALA A 49 10.80 0.74 1.92
CA ALA A 49 10.20 1.38 3.07
C ALA A 49 10.99 1.08 4.38
N ARG A 50 11.64 -0.11 4.47
CA ARG A 50 12.50 -0.47 5.63
C ARG A 50 13.79 0.34 5.72
N LYS A 51 14.21 0.99 4.62
CA LYS A 51 15.40 1.87 4.60
C LYS A 51 15.08 3.31 4.99
N LYS A 52 13.81 3.65 5.10
CA LYS A 52 13.34 5.00 5.39
C LYS A 52 12.89 5.09 6.85
N ASN A 53 13.24 6.19 7.52
CA ASN A 53 12.73 6.49 8.86
C ASN A 53 11.38 7.18 8.69
N ARG A 54 10.30 6.45 8.88
CA ARG A 54 8.95 6.96 8.74
C ARG A 54 8.36 7.33 10.09
N HIS A 55 7.60 8.42 10.12
CA HIS A 55 6.84 8.82 11.29
C HIS A 55 5.35 8.81 10.97
N PHE A 56 4.57 8.08 11.74
CA PHE A 56 3.13 7.96 11.56
C PHE A 56 2.37 8.87 12.50
N ILE A 57 1.36 9.56 11.98
CA ILE A 57 0.46 10.42 12.75
C ILE A 57 -0.95 9.85 12.60
N LEU A 58 -1.49 9.33 13.71
CA LEU A 58 -2.79 8.69 13.71
C LEU A 58 -3.89 9.70 14.07
N HIS A 59 -4.79 9.95 13.12
CA HIS A 59 -5.99 10.72 13.33
C HIS A 59 -7.15 9.77 13.64
N VAL A 60 -7.30 9.42 14.92
CA VAL A 60 -8.32 8.48 15.38
C VAL A 60 -9.58 9.20 15.84
N GLY A 61 -10.74 8.77 15.38
CA GLY A 61 -12.02 9.35 15.81
C GLY A 61 -13.19 8.89 14.93
N GLU A 62 -14.40 9.25 15.36
CA GLU A 62 -15.63 8.98 14.63
C GLU A 62 -15.70 9.75 13.30
N THR A 63 -16.63 9.37 12.43
CA THR A 63 -16.89 10.07 11.17
C THR A 63 -17.22 11.54 11.41
N ASN A 64 -16.80 12.43 10.52
CA ASN A 64 -17.04 13.89 10.57
C ASN A 64 -16.37 14.63 11.76
N THR A 65 -15.31 14.10 12.35
CA THR A 65 -14.53 14.78 13.41
C THR A 65 -13.38 15.65 12.88
N GLY A 66 -13.26 15.82 11.56
CA GLY A 66 -12.23 16.66 10.94
C GLY A 66 -10.85 15.98 10.80
N LYS A 67 -10.75 14.67 10.94
CA LYS A 67 -9.50 13.91 10.79
C LYS A 67 -8.79 14.20 9.48
N THR A 68 -9.49 13.95 8.38
CA THR A 68 -8.97 14.12 7.02
C THR A 68 -8.59 15.58 6.75
N TYR A 69 -9.36 16.55 7.27
CA TYR A 69 -9.04 17.97 7.14
C TYR A 69 -7.69 18.33 7.76
N ASN A 70 -7.37 17.81 8.95
CA ASN A 70 -6.09 18.07 9.59
C ASN A 70 -4.91 17.43 8.83
N ALA A 71 -5.08 16.21 8.34
CA ALA A 71 -4.09 15.54 7.51
C ALA A 71 -3.85 16.28 6.18
N LEU A 72 -4.92 16.73 5.52
CA LEU A 72 -4.84 17.48 4.27
C LEU A 72 -4.14 18.82 4.41
N LYS A 73 -4.29 19.53 5.55
CA LYS A 73 -3.50 20.76 5.81
C LYS A 73 -2.00 20.51 5.73
N ARG A 74 -1.55 19.36 6.20
CA ARG A 74 -0.13 19.00 6.15
C ARG A 74 0.28 18.57 4.75
N PHE A 75 -0.58 17.80 4.07
CA PHE A 75 -0.42 17.41 2.67
C PHE A 75 -0.21 18.64 1.76
N TYR A 76 -1.08 19.65 1.82
CA TYR A 76 -0.96 20.86 0.99
C TYR A 76 0.31 21.72 1.27
N LYS A 77 0.95 21.54 2.42
CA LYS A 77 2.16 22.28 2.81
C LYS A 77 3.45 21.55 2.50
N SER A 78 3.38 20.28 2.11
CA SER A 78 4.56 19.49 1.75
C SER A 78 5.09 19.91 0.37
N GLU A 79 6.32 19.56 0.06
CA GLU A 79 6.86 19.72 -1.28
C GLU A 79 6.36 18.63 -2.23
N ARG A 80 6.23 17.38 -1.71
CA ARG A 80 5.73 16.21 -2.44
C ARG A 80 4.75 15.45 -1.56
N GLY A 81 3.55 15.26 -2.03
CA GLY A 81 2.51 14.60 -1.26
C GLY A 81 1.75 13.52 -2.03
N VAL A 82 1.26 12.50 -1.31
CA VAL A 82 0.30 11.54 -1.83
C VAL A 82 -0.90 11.42 -0.90
N TYR A 83 -2.10 11.52 -1.48
CA TYR A 83 -3.35 11.23 -0.79
C TYR A 83 -3.96 9.96 -1.37
N LEU A 84 -4.30 9.02 -0.50
CA LEU A 84 -4.79 7.69 -0.84
C LEU A 84 -6.23 7.53 -0.37
N ALA A 85 -7.15 7.57 -1.32
CA ALA A 85 -8.59 7.52 -1.08
C ALA A 85 -9.18 6.11 -1.21
N PRO A 86 -10.25 5.80 -0.49
CA PRO A 86 -11.02 4.57 -0.69
C PRO A 86 -11.86 4.58 -1.97
N LEU A 87 -12.24 5.77 -2.45
CA LEU A 87 -13.15 5.97 -3.56
C LEU A 87 -12.61 7.01 -4.55
N ARG A 88 -12.91 6.82 -5.83
CA ARG A 88 -12.50 7.75 -6.90
C ARG A 88 -13.01 9.17 -6.69
N LEU A 89 -14.24 9.32 -6.19
CA LEU A 89 -14.84 10.62 -5.97
C LEU A 89 -14.09 11.41 -4.89
N LEU A 90 -13.70 10.75 -3.81
CA LEU A 90 -12.90 11.40 -2.74
C LEU A 90 -11.50 11.80 -3.24
N ALA A 91 -10.88 10.97 -4.09
CA ALA A 91 -9.62 11.33 -4.71
C ALA A 91 -9.76 12.56 -5.62
N LEU A 92 -10.86 12.67 -6.36
CA LEU A 92 -11.16 13.83 -7.21
C LEU A 92 -11.39 15.09 -6.36
N GLU A 93 -12.21 15.01 -5.32
CA GLU A 93 -12.47 16.13 -4.40
C GLU A 93 -11.18 16.67 -3.78
N VAL A 94 -10.25 15.80 -3.39
CA VAL A 94 -8.96 16.24 -2.83
C VAL A 94 -8.06 16.83 -3.92
N GLN A 95 -8.07 16.30 -5.13
CA GLN A 95 -7.33 16.89 -6.24
C GLN A 95 -7.84 18.30 -6.57
N GLU A 96 -9.17 18.49 -6.67
CA GLU A 96 -9.79 19.80 -6.89
C GLU A 96 -9.45 20.78 -5.75
N SER A 97 -9.57 20.32 -4.50
CA SER A 97 -9.20 21.13 -3.33
C SER A 97 -7.71 21.49 -3.30
N ALA A 98 -6.82 20.62 -3.75
CA ALA A 98 -5.39 20.93 -3.87
C ALA A 98 -5.16 22.06 -4.88
N GLU A 99 -5.80 22.00 -6.05
CA GLU A 99 -5.72 23.05 -7.08
C GLU A 99 -6.25 24.39 -6.55
N GLU A 100 -7.36 24.40 -5.79
CA GLU A 100 -7.89 25.61 -5.12
C GLU A 100 -6.89 26.20 -4.12
N ASN A 101 -6.07 25.34 -3.49
CA ASN A 101 -4.99 25.77 -2.58
C ASN A 101 -3.67 26.10 -3.32
N ASN A 102 -3.68 26.19 -4.65
CA ASN A 102 -2.52 26.40 -5.51
C ASN A 102 -1.45 25.31 -5.40
N VAL A 103 -1.86 24.07 -5.14
CA VAL A 103 -0.99 22.88 -5.10
C VAL A 103 -1.27 22.04 -6.33
N PRO A 104 -0.40 22.07 -7.36
CA PRO A 104 -0.59 21.25 -8.56
C PRO A 104 -0.65 19.77 -8.21
N CYS A 105 -1.76 19.12 -8.52
CA CYS A 105 -2.05 17.77 -8.09
C CYS A 105 -2.50 16.89 -9.27
N THR A 106 -1.83 15.76 -9.46
CA THR A 106 -2.22 14.72 -10.40
C THR A 106 -3.31 13.83 -9.79
N TYR A 107 -4.32 13.48 -10.58
CA TYR A 107 -5.37 12.54 -10.21
C TYR A 107 -5.15 11.20 -10.87
N LEU A 108 -5.12 10.10 -10.08
CA LEU A 108 -4.91 8.75 -10.57
C LEU A 108 -5.93 7.76 -10.00
N THR A 109 -6.63 7.06 -10.91
CA THR A 109 -7.53 5.96 -10.53
C THR A 109 -7.38 4.77 -11.50
N GLY A 110 -8.11 3.68 -11.23
CA GLY A 110 -8.12 2.51 -12.11
C GLY A 110 -8.66 2.80 -13.53
N GLU A 111 -9.53 3.80 -13.67
CA GLU A 111 -10.26 4.08 -14.92
C GLU A 111 -9.94 5.44 -15.53
N ALA A 112 -9.39 6.38 -14.76
CA ALA A 112 -9.11 7.73 -15.20
C ALA A 112 -7.80 8.25 -14.63
N GLU A 113 -7.07 8.98 -15.46
CA GLU A 113 -5.84 9.67 -15.09
C GLU A 113 -5.91 11.10 -15.62
N CYS A 114 -5.69 12.05 -14.73
CA CYS A 114 -5.51 13.45 -15.08
C CYS A 114 -4.12 13.89 -14.62
N ILE A 115 -3.15 13.71 -15.50
CA ILE A 115 -1.76 14.07 -15.23
C ILE A 115 -1.60 15.57 -15.36
N ARG A 116 -1.18 16.20 -14.27
CA ARG A 116 -0.86 17.62 -14.23
C ARG A 116 0.64 17.81 -14.44
N GLU A 117 1.03 18.52 -15.49
CA GLU A 117 2.44 18.81 -15.74
C GLU A 117 3.04 19.64 -14.60
N GLY A 118 4.20 19.19 -14.09
CA GLY A 118 4.86 19.82 -12.95
C GLY A 118 4.22 19.55 -11.60
N ALA A 119 3.21 18.67 -11.51
CA ALA A 119 2.62 18.30 -10.24
C ALA A 119 3.61 17.58 -9.34
N THR A 120 3.66 18.03 -8.09
CA THR A 120 4.43 17.40 -7.01
C THR A 120 3.54 16.56 -6.09
N HIS A 121 2.23 16.73 -6.22
CA HIS A 121 1.23 16.02 -5.42
C HIS A 121 0.42 15.06 -6.26
N ILE A 122 -0.01 13.98 -5.62
CA ILE A 122 -0.86 12.95 -6.24
C ILE A 122 -2.05 12.71 -5.32
N SER A 123 -3.25 12.76 -5.88
CA SER A 123 -4.46 12.25 -5.25
C SER A 123 -4.93 11.02 -6.01
N SER A 124 -5.02 9.87 -5.35
CA SER A 124 -5.33 8.61 -6.02
C SER A 124 -6.19 7.68 -5.19
N THR A 125 -6.77 6.67 -5.84
CA THR A 125 -7.30 5.53 -5.10
C THR A 125 -6.14 4.70 -4.53
N ILE A 126 -6.34 4.11 -3.36
CA ILE A 126 -5.29 3.45 -2.58
C ILE A 126 -4.60 2.31 -3.35
N GLU A 127 -5.31 1.65 -4.24
CA GLU A 127 -4.78 0.58 -5.09
C GLU A 127 -3.71 1.08 -6.08
N LYS A 128 -3.72 2.39 -6.41
CA LYS A 128 -2.79 3.01 -7.36
C LYS A 128 -1.49 3.52 -6.71
N LEU A 129 -1.30 3.35 -5.42
CA LEU A 129 -0.06 3.73 -4.76
C LEU A 129 1.16 3.11 -5.47
N ASP A 130 2.11 3.93 -5.91
CA ASP A 130 3.44 3.45 -6.31
C ASP A 130 4.36 3.42 -5.08
N ILE A 131 4.70 2.23 -4.62
CA ILE A 131 5.59 2.00 -3.47
C ILE A 131 7.08 2.23 -3.80
N ARG A 132 7.41 2.71 -4.98
CA ARG A 132 8.78 3.07 -5.39
C ARG A 132 8.97 4.57 -5.47
N GLN A 133 7.89 5.34 -5.45
CA GLN A 133 7.91 6.79 -5.47
C GLN A 133 8.04 7.35 -4.04
N GLU A 134 8.93 8.32 -3.86
CA GLU A 134 9.15 8.98 -2.57
C GLU A 134 8.29 10.22 -2.42
N TYR A 135 7.80 10.42 -1.20
CA TYR A 135 6.99 11.56 -0.79
C TYR A 135 7.53 12.12 0.54
N ASP A 136 7.24 13.39 0.80
CA ASP A 136 7.47 13.98 2.12
C ASP A 136 6.31 13.63 3.05
N VAL A 137 5.08 13.71 2.51
CA VAL A 137 3.85 13.43 3.25
C VAL A 137 2.95 12.45 2.48
N ALA A 138 2.47 11.43 3.17
CA ALA A 138 1.40 10.55 2.69
C ALA A 138 0.18 10.65 3.59
N VAL A 139 -1.01 10.68 3.00
CA VAL A 139 -2.28 10.59 3.73
C VAL A 139 -3.01 9.33 3.29
N ILE A 140 -3.29 8.44 4.24
CA ILE A 140 -4.07 7.22 4.06
C ILE A 140 -5.43 7.45 4.69
N ASP A 141 -6.46 7.60 3.88
CA ASP A 141 -7.80 7.87 4.39
C ASP A 141 -8.61 6.59 4.59
N GLU A 142 -9.64 6.69 5.45
CA GLU A 142 -10.55 5.58 5.80
C GLU A 142 -9.78 4.29 6.20
N GLY A 143 -8.78 4.45 7.09
CA GLY A 143 -7.88 3.38 7.53
C GLY A 143 -8.57 2.15 8.11
N GLN A 144 -9.82 2.26 8.59
CA GLN A 144 -10.60 1.11 9.07
C GLN A 144 -10.93 0.10 7.96
N LEU A 145 -10.85 0.50 6.69
CA LEU A 145 -11.02 -0.43 5.57
C LEU A 145 -9.89 -1.46 5.46
N ILE A 146 -8.85 -1.34 6.29
CA ILE A 146 -7.85 -2.41 6.46
C ILE A 146 -8.49 -3.74 6.92
N ASN A 147 -9.65 -3.67 7.60
CA ASN A 147 -10.41 -4.83 8.04
C ASN A 147 -11.32 -5.43 6.95
N ASP A 148 -11.44 -4.78 5.78
CA ASP A 148 -12.25 -5.28 4.67
C ASP A 148 -11.62 -6.54 4.06
N CYS A 149 -12.41 -7.62 3.93
CA CYS A 149 -11.93 -8.93 3.46
C CYS A 149 -11.52 -8.94 1.97
N PHE A 150 -11.97 -8.00 1.17
CA PHE A 150 -11.65 -7.91 -0.26
C PHE A 150 -10.60 -6.83 -0.55
N ARG A 151 -10.68 -5.69 0.11
CA ARG A 151 -9.86 -4.51 -0.19
C ARG A 151 -8.79 -4.21 0.86
N GLY A 152 -8.89 -4.77 2.07
CA GLY A 152 -7.98 -4.47 3.19
C GLY A 152 -6.50 -4.66 2.88
N GLY A 153 -6.17 -5.56 1.94
CA GLY A 153 -4.81 -5.73 1.45
C GLY A 153 -4.19 -4.47 0.84
N ALA A 154 -5.00 -3.56 0.26
CA ALA A 154 -4.50 -2.29 -0.28
C ALA A 154 -4.06 -1.33 0.85
N TRP A 155 -4.82 -1.26 1.96
CA TRP A 155 -4.42 -0.50 3.16
C TRP A 155 -3.20 -1.09 3.83
N THR A 156 -3.15 -2.41 4.00
CA THR A 156 -1.96 -3.11 4.52
C THR A 156 -0.73 -2.78 3.67
N ARG A 157 -0.85 -2.85 2.33
CA ARG A 157 0.21 -2.49 1.40
C ARG A 157 0.64 -1.02 1.55
N ALA A 158 -0.30 -0.11 1.73
CA ALA A 158 -0.01 1.31 1.91
C ALA A 158 0.73 1.57 3.23
N VAL A 159 0.25 1.02 4.35
CA VAL A 159 0.90 1.15 5.66
C VAL A 159 2.32 0.57 5.65
N LEU A 160 2.50 -0.63 5.08
CA LEU A 160 3.80 -1.29 5.07
C LEU A 160 4.77 -0.69 4.04
N GLY A 161 4.27 -0.17 2.92
CA GLY A 161 5.10 0.08 1.73
C GLY A 161 5.22 1.52 1.25
N VAL A 162 4.41 2.48 1.74
CA VAL A 162 4.53 3.87 1.30
C VAL A 162 5.89 4.46 1.66
N LEU A 163 6.52 5.15 0.71
CA LEU A 163 7.81 5.81 0.92
C LEU A 163 7.59 7.30 1.25
N ALA A 164 7.17 7.59 2.48
CA ALA A 164 7.00 8.96 2.95
C ALA A 164 7.74 9.17 4.27
N ASP A 165 8.22 10.38 4.53
CA ASP A 165 8.84 10.72 5.80
C ASP A 165 7.78 10.81 6.90
N GLU A 166 6.63 11.38 6.56
CA GLU A 166 5.48 11.58 7.45
C GLU A 166 4.25 10.91 6.83
N VAL A 167 3.60 10.03 7.59
CA VAL A 167 2.43 9.26 7.13
C VAL A 167 1.24 9.51 8.05
N HIS A 168 0.23 10.22 7.54
CA HIS A 168 -1.02 10.45 8.25
C HIS A 168 -2.01 9.33 7.94
N ILE A 169 -2.60 8.73 8.96
CA ILE A 169 -3.66 7.73 8.81
C ILE A 169 -4.93 8.23 9.51
N CYS A 170 -5.98 8.45 8.71
CA CYS A 170 -7.30 8.79 9.23
C CYS A 170 -8.13 7.52 9.39
N CYS A 171 -8.50 7.16 10.62
CA CYS A 171 -9.25 5.92 10.87
C CYS A 171 -10.26 6.06 12.03
N SER A 172 -11.16 5.10 12.10
CA SER A 172 -12.02 4.91 13.27
C SER A 172 -11.28 4.15 14.39
N PRO A 173 -11.74 4.23 15.65
CA PRO A 173 -11.06 3.63 16.81
C PRO A 173 -10.88 2.11 16.73
N ASP A 174 -11.78 1.40 16.04
CA ASP A 174 -11.74 -0.05 15.88
C ASP A 174 -10.52 -0.57 15.06
N ALA A 175 -9.97 0.26 14.19
CA ALA A 175 -8.80 -0.10 13.38
C ALA A 175 -7.46 0.25 14.04
N GLU A 176 -7.44 1.14 15.02
CA GLU A 176 -6.23 1.67 15.65
C GLU A 176 -5.27 0.57 16.09
N THR A 177 -5.78 -0.41 16.83
CA THR A 177 -4.96 -1.51 17.36
C THR A 177 -4.23 -2.29 16.29
N LEU A 178 -4.88 -2.57 15.14
CA LEU A 178 -4.28 -3.28 14.04
C LEU A 178 -3.23 -2.42 13.33
N ILE A 179 -3.55 -1.16 13.07
CA ILE A 179 -2.64 -0.21 12.43
C ILE A 179 -1.37 -0.02 13.26
N VAL A 180 -1.49 0.20 14.57
CA VAL A 180 -0.35 0.32 15.50
C VAL A 180 0.51 -0.95 15.51
N LYS A 181 -0.09 -2.14 15.47
CA LYS A 181 0.67 -3.39 15.34
C LYS A 181 1.48 -3.46 14.06
N LEU A 182 0.92 -3.04 12.93
CA LEU A 182 1.63 -3.00 11.65
C LEU A 182 2.78 -1.99 11.68
N ILE A 183 2.57 -0.80 12.21
CA ILE A 183 3.61 0.24 12.34
C ILE A 183 4.76 -0.28 13.21
N ASN A 184 4.45 -0.86 14.37
CA ASN A 184 5.45 -1.44 15.26
C ASN A 184 6.23 -2.59 14.61
N SER A 185 5.57 -3.44 13.79
CA SER A 185 6.25 -4.51 13.07
C SER A 185 7.26 -4.00 12.05
N CYS A 186 7.09 -2.77 11.58
CA CYS A 186 7.99 -2.06 10.70
C CYS A 186 9.18 -1.41 11.41
N GLY A 187 9.12 -1.25 12.75
CA GLY A 187 10.09 -0.48 13.52
C GLY A 187 9.96 1.04 13.36
N ASP A 188 8.83 1.50 12.82
CA ASP A 188 8.54 2.92 12.62
C ASP A 188 8.02 3.58 13.91
N THR A 189 8.08 4.91 13.98
CA THR A 189 7.55 5.70 15.11
C THR A 189 6.14 6.19 14.82
N PHE A 190 5.33 6.44 15.86
CA PHE A 190 3.99 7.00 15.70
C PHE A 190 3.56 7.87 16.90
N GLU A 191 2.56 8.72 16.65
CA GLU A 191 1.82 9.50 17.65
C GLU A 191 0.33 9.56 17.34
#